data_ef04bb8ed17669f71ad5f5614056e63e
#
_entry.id   ef04bb8ed17669f71ad5f5614056e63e
#
_cell.length_a   1.000
_cell.length_b   1.000
_cell.length_c   1.000
_cell.angle_alpha   90.00
_cell.angle_beta   90.00
_cell.angle_gamma   90.00
#
_symmetry.space_group_name_H-M   'P 1'
#
loop_
_entity.id
_entity.type
_entity.pdbx_description
1 polymer ?
#
loop_
_entity_poly.entity_id
_entity_poly.type
_entity_poly.pdbx_seq_one_letter_code
_entity_poly.pdbx_strand_id
1 'polypeptide(L)'
;SWSCVDYYGIIKPVHYFVQKSFAPLAAVMLFDRSNLASQEVSLPVYLLDDCQTLEKEPYQVKVSIYNALLDTVATHTFNGIGDDNVVKKLGEINLNREQTKSTMLFFVLDIIKDNKNIYRNYYFTNYEVRPGSIVSMPQTEIKMERTGNIVTLTNTGKHPAIGVHVEVPEKMDQLIVSENYIWLNPQESKILKINLE
;
A
#
# COMPACT_ATOMS: atom_id res chain seq x y z
N SER A 1 -18.59 -6.16 13.60
CA SER A 1 -17.80 -7.07 14.43
C SER A 1 -16.32 -6.72 14.32
N TRP A 2 -15.59 -6.84 15.43
CA TRP A 2 -14.15 -6.49 15.57
C TRP A 2 -13.20 -7.59 15.09
N SER A 3 -13.71 -8.70 14.54
CA SER A 3 -12.90 -9.84 14.08
C SER A 3 -12.28 -9.62 12.71
N CYS A 4 -11.10 -10.19 12.49
CA CYS A 4 -10.43 -10.24 11.20
C CYS A 4 -11.02 -11.26 10.22
N VAL A 5 -11.78 -12.23 10.75
CA VAL A 5 -12.50 -13.27 10.03
C VAL A 5 -13.94 -13.23 10.51
N ASP A 6 -14.89 -13.40 9.62
CA ASP A 6 -16.30 -13.42 10.00
C ASP A 6 -16.75 -14.79 10.54
N TYR A 7 -18.05 -14.91 10.86
CA TYR A 7 -18.63 -16.16 11.38
C TYR A 7 -18.55 -17.32 10.38
N TYR A 8 -18.55 -17.03 9.10
CA TYR A 8 -18.49 -18.03 8.02
C TYR A 8 -17.07 -18.39 7.60
N GLY A 9 -16.05 -17.83 8.28
CA GLY A 9 -14.65 -18.05 7.92
C GLY A 9 -14.13 -17.11 6.83
N ILE A 10 -14.92 -16.14 6.37
CA ILE A 10 -14.51 -15.21 5.32
C ILE A 10 -13.51 -14.20 5.89
N ILE A 11 -12.35 -14.12 5.25
CA ILE A 11 -11.27 -13.21 5.63
C ILE A 11 -11.63 -11.79 5.22
N LYS A 12 -11.65 -10.87 6.20
CA LYS A 12 -11.98 -9.46 5.98
C LYS A 12 -10.75 -8.66 5.54
N PRO A 13 -10.95 -7.50 4.88
CA PRO A 13 -9.83 -6.61 4.49
C PRO A 13 -8.86 -6.31 5.64
N VAL A 14 -9.37 -6.11 6.86
CA VAL A 14 -8.55 -5.81 8.03
C VAL A 14 -7.48 -6.88 8.32
N HIS A 15 -7.74 -8.14 8.01
CA HIS A 15 -6.76 -9.23 8.17
C HIS A 15 -5.48 -8.95 7.39
N TYR A 16 -5.60 -8.56 6.12
CA TYR A 16 -4.47 -8.29 5.24
C TYR A 16 -3.71 -7.03 5.64
N PHE A 17 -4.40 -6.01 6.15
CA PHE A 17 -3.74 -4.81 6.67
C PHE A 17 -3.00 -5.10 7.98
N VAL A 18 -3.56 -5.93 8.86
CA VAL A 18 -2.89 -6.42 10.08
C VAL A 18 -1.68 -7.26 9.70
N GLN A 19 -1.82 -8.24 8.79
CA GLN A 19 -0.69 -9.04 8.28
C GLN A 19 0.45 -8.15 7.77
N LYS A 20 0.13 -7.11 7.01
CA LYS A 20 1.11 -6.15 6.49
C LYS A 20 1.77 -5.34 7.61
N SER A 21 1.03 -4.99 8.66
CA SER A 21 1.56 -4.26 9.82
C SER A 21 2.52 -5.09 10.67
N PHE A 22 2.43 -6.42 10.60
CA PHE A 22 3.36 -7.36 11.25
C PHE A 22 4.47 -7.85 10.32
N ALA A 23 4.63 -7.26 9.13
CA ALA A 23 5.73 -7.62 8.25
C ALA A 23 7.08 -7.28 8.93
N PRO A 24 8.07 -8.18 8.87
CA PRO A 24 9.38 -7.96 9.51
C PRO A 24 10.17 -6.82 8.88
N LEU A 25 9.88 -6.48 7.64
CA LEU A 25 10.39 -5.29 6.94
C LEU A 25 9.23 -4.43 6.52
N ALA A 26 9.23 -3.16 6.91
CA ALA A 26 8.16 -2.22 6.56
C ALA A 26 8.67 -0.77 6.42
N ALA A 27 8.09 -0.03 5.49
CA ALA A 27 8.13 1.42 5.47
C ALA A 27 6.78 1.96 5.95
N VAL A 28 6.81 2.84 6.94
CA VAL A 28 5.60 3.39 7.55
C VAL A 28 5.66 4.91 7.60
N MET A 29 4.47 5.51 7.54
CA MET A 29 4.29 6.95 7.69
C MET A 29 3.37 7.20 8.88
N LEU A 30 3.75 8.15 9.73
CA LEU A 30 2.92 8.51 10.87
C LEU A 30 1.98 9.66 10.50
N PHE A 31 0.72 9.46 10.83
CA PHE A 31 -0.34 10.44 10.65
C PHE A 31 -0.84 10.91 12.02
N ASP A 32 -0.76 12.21 12.25
CA ASP A 32 -1.45 12.86 13.37
C ASP A 32 -2.74 13.50 12.84
N ARG A 33 -3.89 13.08 13.35
CA ARG A 33 -5.19 13.62 12.94
C ARG A 33 -5.29 15.13 13.12
N SER A 34 -4.64 15.69 14.13
CA SER A 34 -4.63 17.13 14.37
C SER A 34 -3.91 17.87 13.24
N ASN A 35 -2.86 17.26 12.67
CA ASN A 35 -2.07 17.85 11.60
C ASN A 35 -2.72 17.71 10.23
N LEU A 36 -3.50 16.64 9.98
CA LEU A 36 -4.16 16.43 8.69
C LEU A 36 -5.19 17.50 8.33
N ALA A 37 -5.74 18.20 9.32
CA ALA A 37 -6.64 19.34 9.12
C ALA A 37 -5.89 20.66 8.87
N SER A 38 -4.57 20.71 9.14
CA SER A 38 -3.75 21.91 9.00
C SER A 38 -3.42 22.21 7.56
N GLN A 39 -3.12 23.47 7.26
CA GLN A 39 -2.71 23.89 5.91
C GLN A 39 -1.34 23.33 5.52
N GLU A 40 -0.47 23.15 6.50
CA GLU A 40 0.82 22.48 6.36
C GLU A 40 0.84 21.23 7.23
N VAL A 41 1.31 20.12 6.65
CA VAL A 41 1.37 18.82 7.30
C VAL A 41 2.76 18.26 7.18
N SER A 42 3.37 17.88 8.32
CA SER A 42 4.62 17.13 8.36
C SER A 42 4.34 15.67 8.66
N LEU A 43 4.80 14.80 7.78
CA LEU A 43 4.56 13.35 7.83
C LEU A 43 5.90 12.62 7.99
N PRO A 44 6.26 12.20 9.20
CA PRO A 44 7.47 11.43 9.44
C PRO A 44 7.39 10.05 8.78
N VAL A 45 8.49 9.67 8.11
CA VAL A 45 8.66 8.37 7.44
C VAL A 45 9.69 7.56 8.21
N TYR A 46 9.34 6.31 8.50
CA TYR A 46 10.19 5.36 9.21
C TYR A 46 10.39 4.09 8.40
N LEU A 47 11.54 3.47 8.61
CA LEU A 47 11.86 2.11 8.21
C LEU A 47 11.88 1.24 9.48
N LEU A 48 11.26 0.07 9.39
CA LEU A 48 11.31 -0.99 10.38
C LEU A 48 11.95 -2.22 9.70
N ASP A 49 12.98 -2.81 10.30
CA ASP A 49 13.62 -4.03 9.80
C ASP A 49 13.97 -4.95 10.97
N ASP A 50 12.96 -5.66 11.48
CA ASP A 50 13.05 -6.49 12.67
C ASP A 50 13.87 -7.78 12.46
N CYS A 51 14.06 -8.19 11.21
CA CYS A 51 14.74 -9.44 10.85
C CYS A 51 16.02 -9.23 10.04
N GLN A 52 16.57 -8.01 10.01
CA GLN A 52 17.79 -7.70 9.25
C GLN A 52 17.68 -8.07 7.76
N THR A 53 16.50 -7.89 7.19
CA THR A 53 16.18 -8.24 5.79
C THR A 53 17.06 -7.48 4.79
N LEU A 54 17.50 -6.28 5.16
CA LEU A 54 18.35 -5.43 4.34
C LEU A 54 19.84 -5.77 4.43
N GLU A 55 20.29 -6.60 5.39
CA GLU A 55 21.62 -7.23 5.47
C GLU A 55 22.80 -6.26 5.31
N LYS A 56 22.72 -5.06 5.84
CA LYS A 56 23.75 -4.00 5.66
C LYS A 56 23.97 -3.57 4.20
N GLU A 57 23.05 -3.92 3.32
CA GLU A 57 23.07 -3.53 1.91
C GLU A 57 22.37 -2.19 1.66
N PRO A 58 22.70 -1.51 0.55
CA PRO A 58 22.01 -0.30 0.16
C PRO A 58 20.53 -0.54 -0.11
N TYR A 59 19.70 0.35 0.39
CA TYR A 59 18.27 0.38 0.09
C TYR A 59 17.79 1.79 -0.25
N GLN A 60 16.63 1.84 -0.85
CA GLN A 60 15.91 3.07 -1.11
C GLN A 60 14.47 2.92 -0.64
N VAL A 61 13.95 3.91 0.10
CA VAL A 61 12.51 4.05 0.35
C VAL A 61 11.99 5.18 -0.51
N LYS A 62 11.13 4.82 -1.47
CA LYS A 62 10.45 5.77 -2.35
C LYS A 62 9.04 6.00 -1.86
N VAL A 63 8.68 7.25 -1.66
CA VAL A 63 7.31 7.66 -1.31
C VAL A 63 6.72 8.43 -2.50
N SER A 64 5.71 7.86 -3.13
CA SER A 64 4.96 8.50 -4.22
C SER A 64 3.62 8.99 -3.71
N ILE A 65 3.28 10.24 -3.99
CA ILE A 65 2.05 10.89 -3.53
C ILE A 65 1.18 11.16 -4.74
N TYR A 66 -0.07 10.72 -4.68
CA TYR A 66 -1.04 10.88 -5.74
C TYR A 66 -2.27 11.67 -5.24
N ASN A 67 -2.88 12.44 -6.12
CA ASN A 67 -4.17 13.09 -5.87
C ASN A 67 -5.36 12.16 -6.16
N ALA A 68 -6.58 12.67 -6.05
CA ALA A 68 -7.81 11.91 -6.34
C ALA A 68 -7.97 11.51 -7.82
N LEU A 69 -7.28 12.17 -8.74
CA LEU A 69 -7.23 11.80 -10.17
C LEU A 69 -6.11 10.80 -10.48
N LEU A 70 -5.37 10.37 -9.45
CA LEU A 70 -4.22 9.46 -9.55
C LEU A 70 -3.03 10.07 -10.32
N ASP A 71 -3.00 11.40 -10.42
CA ASP A 71 -1.80 12.10 -10.89
C ASP A 71 -0.77 12.15 -9.78
N THR A 72 0.50 12.02 -10.13
CA THR A 72 1.61 12.17 -9.18
C THR A 72 1.75 13.62 -8.76
N VAL A 73 1.56 13.89 -7.48
CA VAL A 73 1.74 15.22 -6.86
C VAL A 73 3.19 15.45 -6.48
N ALA A 74 3.82 14.45 -5.87
CA ALA A 74 5.21 14.51 -5.43
C ALA A 74 5.82 13.10 -5.32
N THR A 75 7.15 13.06 -5.36
CA THR A 75 7.92 11.85 -5.06
C THR A 75 9.10 12.22 -4.18
N HIS A 76 9.27 11.48 -3.10
CA HIS A 76 10.40 11.61 -2.17
C HIS A 76 11.16 10.30 -2.14
N THR A 77 12.48 10.41 -1.95
CA THR A 77 13.36 9.25 -1.92
C THR A 77 14.32 9.37 -0.74
N PHE A 78 14.36 8.34 0.07
CA PHE A 78 15.28 8.20 1.19
C PHE A 78 16.23 7.03 0.90
N ASN A 79 17.52 7.29 0.90
CA ASN A 79 18.54 6.28 0.69
C ASN A 79 19.21 5.93 2.01
N GLY A 80 19.58 4.68 2.17
CA GLY A 80 20.28 4.21 3.36
C GLY A 80 21.01 2.89 3.14
N ILE A 81 21.67 2.46 4.19
CA ILE A 81 22.27 1.13 4.32
C ILE A 81 21.50 0.43 5.43
N GLY A 82 21.18 -0.84 5.21
CA GLY A 82 20.50 -1.69 6.21
C GLY A 82 21.31 -1.75 7.49
N ASP A 83 20.63 -1.81 8.62
CA ASP A 83 21.22 -1.83 9.96
C ASP A 83 20.58 -2.94 10.79
N ASP A 84 21.21 -3.29 11.91
CA ASP A 84 20.76 -4.39 12.73
C ASP A 84 19.52 -3.98 13.55
N ASN A 85 18.38 -4.60 13.27
CA ASN A 85 17.14 -4.53 14.06
C ASN A 85 16.76 -3.12 14.54
N VAL A 86 16.41 -2.23 13.63
CA VAL A 86 16.24 -0.80 13.95
C VAL A 86 14.92 -0.25 13.44
N VAL A 87 14.27 0.52 14.29
CA VAL A 87 13.29 1.52 13.87
C VAL A 87 14.04 2.80 13.52
N LYS A 88 14.12 3.14 12.24
CA LYS A 88 14.89 4.28 11.75
C LYS A 88 13.97 5.35 11.17
N LYS A 89 14.03 6.56 11.73
CA LYS A 89 13.41 7.73 11.09
C LYS A 89 14.24 8.09 9.85
N LEU A 90 13.61 8.05 8.67
CA LEU A 90 14.25 8.37 7.39
C LEU A 90 14.23 9.87 7.11
N GLY A 91 13.15 10.53 7.52
CA GLY A 91 12.94 11.96 7.32
C GLY A 91 11.47 12.34 7.50
N GLU A 92 11.13 13.51 6.98
CA GLU A 92 9.76 14.04 7.00
C GLU A 92 9.37 14.53 5.61
N ILE A 93 8.10 14.34 5.26
CA ILE A 93 7.49 14.89 4.06
C ILE A 93 6.60 16.03 4.48
N ASN A 94 6.92 17.23 4.02
CA ASN A 94 6.11 18.41 4.28
C ASN A 94 5.20 18.65 3.08
N LEU A 95 3.90 18.72 3.34
CA LEU A 95 2.86 18.96 2.36
C LEU A 95 2.11 20.23 2.67
N ASN A 96 1.90 21.06 1.65
CA ASN A 96 0.99 22.18 1.70
C ASN A 96 -0.30 21.82 0.94
N ARG A 97 -1.45 21.91 1.61
CA ARG A 97 -2.75 21.55 1.03
C ARG A 97 -3.13 22.37 -0.20
N GLU A 98 -2.73 23.64 -0.26
CA GLU A 98 -2.98 24.48 -1.44
C GLU A 98 -2.22 23.98 -2.67
N GLN A 99 -1.01 23.45 -2.46
CA GLN A 99 -0.19 22.90 -3.54
C GLN A 99 -0.73 21.57 -4.05
N THR A 100 -1.29 20.74 -3.18
CA THR A 100 -1.84 19.43 -3.58
C THR A 100 -3.14 19.55 -4.35
N LYS A 101 -3.88 20.66 -4.19
CA LYS A 101 -5.19 20.93 -4.82
C LYS A 101 -6.19 19.78 -4.69
N SER A 102 -6.03 18.94 -3.71
CA SER A 102 -6.82 17.72 -3.53
C SER A 102 -7.13 17.51 -2.06
N THR A 103 -8.36 17.10 -1.78
CA THR A 103 -8.80 16.71 -0.45
C THR A 103 -8.45 15.25 -0.13
N MET A 104 -8.19 14.45 -1.17
CA MET A 104 -7.83 13.04 -1.07
C MET A 104 -6.42 12.83 -1.63
N LEU A 105 -5.57 12.24 -0.82
CA LEU A 105 -4.20 11.90 -1.19
C LEU A 105 -3.95 10.42 -0.91
N PHE A 106 -3.16 9.80 -1.79
CA PHE A 106 -2.61 8.47 -1.62
C PHE A 106 -1.10 8.58 -1.44
N PHE A 107 -0.58 7.82 -0.50
CA PHE A 107 0.84 7.72 -0.20
C PHE A 107 1.26 6.27 -0.42
N VAL A 108 2.14 6.04 -1.36
CA VAL A 108 2.67 4.71 -1.68
C VAL A 108 4.13 4.66 -1.28
N LEU A 109 4.48 3.77 -0.36
CA LEU A 109 5.82 3.59 0.17
C LEU A 109 6.39 2.28 -0.38
N ASP A 110 7.43 2.38 -1.18
CA ASP A 110 8.15 1.26 -1.76
C ASP A 110 9.52 1.12 -1.13
N ILE A 111 9.89 -0.07 -0.65
CA ILE A 111 11.26 -0.40 -0.29
C ILE A 111 11.90 -1.10 -1.48
N ILE A 112 12.99 -0.53 -1.97
CA ILE A 112 13.70 -1.00 -3.16
C ILE A 112 15.10 -1.44 -2.74
N LYS A 113 15.46 -2.70 -3.05
CA LYS A 113 16.79 -3.29 -2.92
C LYS A 113 17.14 -3.94 -4.26
N ASP A 114 18.35 -3.76 -4.74
CA ASP A 114 18.83 -4.32 -6.01
C ASP A 114 17.91 -4.02 -7.21
N ASN A 115 17.39 -2.79 -7.27
CA ASN A 115 16.41 -2.34 -8.26
C ASN A 115 15.08 -3.12 -8.27
N LYS A 116 14.78 -3.87 -7.21
CA LYS A 116 13.53 -4.61 -7.04
C LYS A 116 12.71 -4.02 -5.90
N ASN A 117 11.43 -3.85 -6.11
CA ASN A 117 10.51 -3.53 -5.04
C ASN A 117 10.30 -4.79 -4.19
N ILE A 118 10.80 -4.77 -2.94
CA ILE A 118 10.71 -5.89 -2.00
C ILE A 118 9.59 -5.73 -0.97
N TYR A 119 9.07 -4.51 -0.82
CA TYR A 119 7.94 -4.22 0.06
C TYR A 119 7.19 -3.00 -0.44
N ARG A 120 5.85 -3.05 -0.38
CA ARG A 120 4.98 -1.90 -0.64
C ARG A 120 3.94 -1.76 0.45
N ASN A 121 3.80 -0.54 0.96
CA ASN A 121 2.67 -0.12 1.77
C ASN A 121 1.98 1.06 1.11
N TYR A 122 0.71 1.28 1.41
CA TYR A 122 0.03 2.49 0.97
C TYR A 122 -0.98 2.97 2.00
N TYR A 123 -1.20 4.27 2.02
CA TYR A 123 -2.19 4.95 2.83
C TYR A 123 -3.02 5.86 1.95
N PHE A 124 -4.20 6.19 2.41
CA PHE A 124 -4.98 7.26 1.83
C PHE A 124 -5.56 8.12 2.94
N THR A 125 -5.70 9.42 2.65
CA THR A 125 -6.30 10.38 3.55
C THR A 125 -7.38 11.14 2.80
N ASN A 126 -8.47 11.40 3.48
CA ASN A 126 -9.50 12.30 2.98
C ASN A 126 -9.69 13.41 4.01
N TYR A 127 -9.33 14.63 3.65
CA TYR A 127 -9.47 15.80 4.53
C TYR A 127 -10.90 16.33 4.58
N GLU A 128 -11.72 15.96 3.62
CA GLU A 128 -13.14 16.30 3.59
C GLU A 128 -13.98 15.04 3.52
N VAL A 129 -14.94 14.93 4.45
CA VAL A 129 -15.93 13.85 4.41
C VAL A 129 -16.98 14.20 3.36
N ARG A 130 -16.61 14.07 2.08
CA ARG A 130 -17.55 14.15 0.97
C ARG A 130 -17.84 12.77 0.44
N PRO A 131 -19.12 12.32 0.45
CA PRO A 131 -19.49 11.09 -0.25
C PRO A 131 -19.14 11.22 -1.75
N GLY A 132 -18.52 10.20 -2.33
CA GLY A 132 -18.32 10.10 -3.77
C GLY A 132 -16.91 10.38 -4.32
N SER A 133 -15.97 10.88 -3.51
CA SER A 133 -14.59 11.12 -3.99
C SER A 133 -13.89 9.82 -4.47
N ILE A 134 -14.14 8.68 -3.85
CA ILE A 134 -13.62 7.38 -4.27
C ILE A 134 -14.34 6.87 -5.53
N VAL A 135 -15.64 7.11 -5.64
CA VAL A 135 -16.46 6.63 -6.78
C VAL A 135 -16.11 7.36 -8.07
N SER A 136 -15.60 8.59 -7.99
CA SER A 136 -15.22 9.42 -9.14
C SER A 136 -13.77 9.24 -9.59
N MET A 137 -13.02 8.32 -8.97
CA MET A 137 -11.63 8.06 -9.34
C MET A 137 -11.51 7.45 -10.75
N PRO A 138 -10.40 7.73 -11.45
CA PRO A 138 -10.14 7.10 -12.73
C PRO A 138 -10.16 5.58 -12.62
N GLN A 139 -10.85 4.93 -13.56
CA GLN A 139 -10.89 3.47 -13.63
C GLN A 139 -9.65 2.94 -14.35
N THR A 140 -9.28 1.71 -14.03
CA THR A 140 -8.20 0.98 -14.67
C THR A 140 -8.63 -0.46 -14.92
N GLU A 141 -7.85 -1.20 -15.71
CA GLU A 141 -8.16 -2.58 -16.09
C GLU A 141 -7.16 -3.54 -15.45
N ILE A 142 -7.68 -4.61 -14.85
CA ILE A 142 -6.88 -5.69 -14.28
C ILE A 142 -7.09 -6.95 -15.10
N LYS A 143 -6.00 -7.46 -15.67
CA LYS A 143 -5.96 -8.80 -16.23
C LYS A 143 -5.60 -9.80 -15.13
N MET A 144 -6.37 -10.87 -15.03
CA MET A 144 -6.13 -11.99 -14.13
C MET A 144 -5.83 -13.26 -14.91
N GLU A 145 -4.74 -13.92 -14.56
CA GLU A 145 -4.37 -15.24 -15.08
C GLU A 145 -4.16 -16.21 -13.90
N ARG A 146 -4.68 -17.44 -14.03
CA ARG A 146 -4.56 -18.45 -12.98
C ARG A 146 -3.95 -19.73 -13.53
N THR A 147 -2.98 -20.26 -12.80
CA THR A 147 -2.37 -21.57 -13.05
C THR A 147 -2.25 -22.32 -11.72
N GLY A 148 -3.12 -23.30 -11.52
CA GLY A 148 -3.22 -24.03 -10.26
C GLY A 148 -3.55 -23.12 -9.08
N ASN A 149 -2.65 -23.02 -8.11
CA ASN A 149 -2.74 -22.18 -6.93
C ASN A 149 -1.99 -20.83 -7.06
N ILE A 150 -1.57 -20.48 -8.26
CA ILE A 150 -0.94 -19.20 -8.56
C ILE A 150 -1.91 -18.33 -9.35
N VAL A 151 -2.08 -17.11 -8.90
CA VAL A 151 -2.82 -16.03 -9.59
C VAL A 151 -1.84 -14.92 -9.92
N THR A 152 -1.81 -14.49 -11.18
CA THR A 152 -1.08 -13.30 -11.61
C THR A 152 -2.07 -12.21 -11.94
N LEU A 153 -1.96 -11.08 -11.26
CA LEU A 153 -2.74 -9.88 -11.53
C LEU A 153 -1.86 -8.86 -12.23
N THR A 154 -2.31 -8.33 -13.35
CA THR A 154 -1.59 -7.31 -14.12
C THR A 154 -2.50 -6.10 -14.33
N ASN A 155 -2.03 -4.93 -13.93
CA ASN A 155 -2.70 -3.68 -14.27
C ASN A 155 -2.35 -3.31 -15.72
N THR A 156 -3.28 -3.50 -16.64
CA THR A 156 -3.10 -3.19 -18.07
C THR A 156 -3.53 -1.78 -18.44
N GLY A 157 -4.13 -1.06 -17.48
CA GLY A 157 -4.61 0.31 -17.69
C GLY A 157 -3.54 1.38 -17.48
N LYS A 158 -3.99 2.64 -17.51
CA LYS A 158 -3.12 3.82 -17.45
C LYS A 158 -2.98 4.42 -16.04
N HIS A 159 -3.87 4.06 -15.14
CA HIS A 159 -3.88 4.57 -13.77
C HIS A 159 -3.52 3.46 -12.78
N PRO A 160 -2.97 3.80 -11.61
CA PRO A 160 -2.81 2.83 -10.53
C PRO A 160 -4.13 2.15 -10.15
N ALA A 161 -4.08 0.88 -9.83
CA ALA A 161 -5.20 0.14 -9.28
C ALA A 161 -5.05 0.02 -7.76
N ILE A 162 -6.10 0.40 -7.02
CA ILE A 162 -6.08 0.54 -5.57
C ILE A 162 -6.98 -0.51 -4.95
N GLY A 163 -6.48 -1.20 -3.93
CA GLY A 163 -7.26 -2.19 -3.19
C GLY A 163 -7.64 -3.41 -4.02
N VAL A 164 -6.80 -3.75 -5.01
CA VAL A 164 -7.03 -4.94 -5.87
C VAL A 164 -7.03 -6.19 -5.01
N HIS A 165 -8.09 -6.97 -5.12
CA HIS A 165 -8.26 -8.18 -4.33
C HIS A 165 -8.82 -9.33 -5.17
N VAL A 166 -8.55 -10.55 -4.72
CA VAL A 166 -9.08 -11.79 -5.28
C VAL A 166 -10.17 -12.29 -4.36
N GLU A 167 -11.31 -12.57 -4.93
CA GLU A 167 -12.46 -13.16 -4.26
C GLU A 167 -12.86 -14.48 -4.94
N VAL A 168 -13.56 -15.33 -4.21
CA VAL A 168 -14.25 -16.49 -4.77
C VAL A 168 -15.76 -16.26 -4.72
N PRO A 169 -16.52 -16.83 -5.68
CA PRO A 169 -17.99 -16.79 -5.61
C PRO A 169 -18.49 -17.39 -4.30
N GLU A 170 -19.56 -16.82 -3.75
CA GLU A 170 -20.16 -17.03 -2.41
C GLU A 170 -20.43 -18.49 -1.94
N LYS A 171 -20.10 -19.49 -2.70
CA LYS A 171 -20.35 -20.90 -2.40
C LYS A 171 -19.11 -21.77 -2.28
N MET A 172 -17.93 -21.17 -2.33
CA MET A 172 -16.67 -21.90 -2.18
C MET A 172 -16.10 -21.71 -0.79
N ASP A 173 -15.47 -22.77 -0.31
CA ASP A 173 -14.73 -22.82 0.94
C ASP A 173 -13.68 -21.70 1.08
N GLN A 174 -13.12 -21.57 2.25
CA GLN A 174 -12.25 -20.44 2.60
C GLN A 174 -11.13 -20.21 1.57
N LEU A 175 -11.14 -19.04 0.94
CA LEU A 175 -10.03 -18.60 0.11
C LEU A 175 -8.99 -17.88 0.96
N ILE A 176 -7.81 -18.46 1.07
CA ILE A 176 -6.63 -17.82 1.66
C ILE A 176 -5.73 -17.33 0.53
N VAL A 177 -5.48 -16.03 0.48
CA VAL A 177 -4.57 -15.39 -0.49
C VAL A 177 -3.34 -14.91 0.24
N SER A 178 -2.16 -15.10 -0.34
CA SER A 178 -0.89 -14.68 0.29
C SER A 178 -0.82 -13.17 0.57
N GLU A 179 -1.46 -12.38 -0.26
CA GLU A 179 -1.58 -10.93 -0.12
C GLU A 179 -2.85 -10.46 -0.86
N ASN A 180 -3.58 -9.52 -0.29
CA ASN A 180 -4.81 -9.00 -0.90
C ASN A 180 -4.93 -7.50 -0.60
N TYR A 181 -5.87 -6.81 -1.27
CA TYR A 181 -6.03 -5.35 -1.17
C TYR A 181 -4.74 -4.60 -1.50
N ILE A 182 -4.14 -4.98 -2.61
CA ILE A 182 -2.84 -4.48 -3.07
C ILE A 182 -2.97 -3.23 -3.92
N TRP A 183 -1.86 -2.49 -4.04
CA TRP A 183 -1.68 -1.41 -4.99
C TRP A 183 -0.87 -1.93 -6.18
N LEU A 184 -1.35 -1.69 -7.41
CA LEU A 184 -0.62 -2.01 -8.64
C LEU A 184 -0.46 -0.76 -9.49
N ASN A 185 0.78 -0.39 -9.77
CA ASN A 185 1.06 0.68 -10.73
C ASN A 185 0.65 0.26 -12.15
N PRO A 186 0.50 1.21 -13.10
CA PRO A 186 0.32 0.88 -14.50
C PRO A 186 1.40 -0.08 -15.02
N GLN A 187 0.98 -1.11 -15.77
CA GLN A 187 1.82 -2.16 -16.34
C GLN A 187 2.56 -3.03 -15.30
N GLU A 188 2.22 -2.93 -14.03
CA GLU A 188 2.78 -3.78 -12.97
C GLU A 188 2.02 -5.09 -12.86
N SER A 189 2.75 -6.18 -12.62
CA SER A 189 2.19 -7.50 -12.34
C SER A 189 2.55 -7.94 -10.93
N LYS A 190 1.62 -8.62 -10.26
CA LYS A 190 1.81 -9.24 -8.95
C LYS A 190 1.39 -10.69 -8.99
N ILE A 191 2.25 -11.54 -8.45
CA ILE A 191 1.97 -12.97 -8.32
C ILE A 191 1.49 -13.24 -6.90
N LEU A 192 0.33 -13.88 -6.78
CA LEU A 192 -0.30 -14.25 -5.52
C LEU A 192 -0.42 -15.77 -5.44
N LYS A 193 -0.22 -16.32 -4.25
CA LYS A 193 -0.53 -17.71 -3.95
C LYS A 193 -1.92 -17.79 -3.34
N ILE A 194 -2.72 -18.73 -3.80
CA ILE A 194 -4.06 -18.98 -3.27
C ILE A 194 -4.14 -20.42 -2.73
N ASN A 195 -4.80 -20.58 -1.60
CA ASN A 195 -5.20 -21.87 -1.06
C ASN A 195 -6.72 -21.88 -0.99
N LEU A 196 -7.32 -22.92 -1.54
CA LEU A 196 -8.76 -23.23 -1.45
C LEU A 196 -8.86 -24.40 -0.49
N GLU A 197 -9.50 -24.19 0.69
CA GLU A 197 -9.80 -25.24 1.65
C GLU A 197 -11.28 -25.59 1.60
#